data_00305d9dcb960d19168f485efd67f7d0
#
_entry.id   00305d9dcb960d19168f485efd67f7d0
#
_cell.length_a   1.000
_cell.length_b   1.000
_cell.length_c   1.000
_cell.angle_alpha   90.00
_cell.angle_beta   90.00
_cell.angle_gamma   90.00
#
_symmetry.space_group_name_H-M   'P 1'
#
loop_
_entity.id
_entity.type
_entity.pdbx_description
1 polymer ?
#
loop_
_entity_poly.entity_id
_entity_poly.type
_entity_poly.pdbx_seq_one_letter_code
_entity_poly.pdbx_strand_id
1 'polypeptide(L)' 'MEEAEKPAALDLQKLLNTRIVVHIRDGRKLNGTLTQYDEYMNMLLEDVDETMGDKPANKYKILVVKGGNVQAISI' A
#
# COMPACT_ATOMS: atom_id res chain seq x y z
N MET A 1 -8.20 -19.38 -8.60
CA MET A 1 -8.12 -18.75 -8.72
C MET A 1 -7.75 -18.06 -8.72
N GLU A 2 -7.64 -17.87 -8.96
CA GLU A 2 -7.42 -17.12 -9.03
C GLU A 2 -7.10 -16.33 -9.23
N GLU A 3 -7.10 -15.98 -9.63
CA GLU A 3 -6.88 -15.08 -9.96
C GLU A 3 -6.71 -14.18 -9.63
N ALA A 4 -6.60 -14.48 -9.77
CA ALA A 4 -6.30 -13.53 -9.47
C ALA A 4 -6.08 -12.55 -9.10
N GLU A 5 -5.75 -12.41 -8.58
CA GLU A 5 -5.59 -11.34 -7.94
C GLU A 5 -4.44 -10.68 -8.31
N LYS A 6 -4.38 -10.26 -9.49
CA LYS A 6 -3.41 -9.30 -9.94
C LYS A 6 -3.68 -8.02 -9.21
N PRO A 7 -2.66 -7.33 -8.74
CA PRO A 7 -2.88 -6.03 -8.13
C PRO A 7 -3.67 -5.10 -9.04
N ALA A 8 -3.44 -5.21 -10.35
CA ALA A 8 -4.18 -4.39 -11.29
C ALA A 8 -5.66 -4.70 -11.30
N ALA A 9 -6.04 -5.87 -10.81
CA ALA A 9 -7.44 -6.24 -10.74
C ALA A 9 -8.11 -5.71 -9.49
N LEU A 10 -7.33 -5.19 -8.54
CA LEU A 10 -7.91 -4.58 -7.37
C LEU A 10 -8.56 -3.28 -7.76
N ASP A 11 -9.73 -3.06 -7.23
CA ASP A 11 -10.41 -1.81 -7.43
C ASP A 11 -9.96 -0.85 -6.33
N LEU A 12 -8.88 -0.13 -6.59
CA LEU A 12 -8.33 0.79 -5.60
C LEU A 12 -9.32 1.90 -5.25
N GLN A 13 -10.24 2.18 -6.16
CA GLN A 13 -11.25 3.18 -5.88
C GLN A 13 -12.07 2.80 -4.65
N LYS A 14 -12.35 1.52 -4.49
CA LYS A 14 -13.11 1.04 -3.34
C LYS A 14 -12.32 1.12 -2.06
N LEU A 15 -11.02 1.24 -2.16
CA LEU A 15 -10.15 1.32 -0.99
C LEU A 15 -9.81 2.75 -0.61
N LEU A 16 -10.25 3.74 -1.40
CA LEU A 16 -9.99 5.14 -1.06
C LEU A 16 -10.57 5.45 0.32
N ASN A 17 -9.78 6.17 1.09
CA ASN A 17 -10.13 6.62 2.44
C ASN A 17 -10.28 5.48 3.44
N THR A 18 -9.70 4.33 3.14
CA THR A 18 -9.66 3.22 4.09
C THR A 18 -8.22 2.87 4.40
N ARG A 19 -8.02 2.21 5.54
CA ARG A 19 -6.69 1.72 5.93
C ARG A 19 -6.36 0.48 5.13
N ILE A 20 -5.17 0.49 4.56
CA ILE A 20 -4.66 -0.67 3.82
C ILE A 20 -3.25 -0.96 4.27
N VAL A 21 -2.76 -2.14 3.93
CA VAL A 21 -1.38 -2.51 4.16
C VAL A 21 -0.74 -2.74 2.81
N VAL A 22 0.29 -1.94 2.51
CA VAL A 22 1.03 -2.07 1.27
C VAL A 22 2.32 -2.83 1.56
N HIS A 23 2.50 -3.95 0.89
CA HIS A 23 3.69 -4.79 1.06
C HIS A 23 4.69 -4.38 0.00
N ILE A 24 5.87 -3.95 0.45
CA ILE A 24 6.93 -3.47 -0.44
C ILE A 24 7.88 -4.61 -0.71
N ARG A 25 8.47 -4.61 -1.89
CA ARG A 25 9.32 -5.72 -2.34
C ARG A 25 10.53 -5.95 -1.45
N ASP A 26 10.98 -4.92 -0.73
CA ASP A 26 12.13 -5.06 0.16
C ASP A 26 11.76 -5.60 1.54
N GLY A 27 10.50 -5.95 1.76
CA GLY A 27 10.06 -6.54 3.02
C GLY A 27 9.36 -5.59 3.96
N ARG A 28 9.32 -4.30 3.62
CA ARG A 28 8.60 -3.35 4.47
C ARG A 28 7.09 -3.49 4.27
N LYS A 29 6.36 -3.16 5.31
CA LYS A 29 4.90 -3.05 5.25
C LYS A 29 4.51 -1.64 5.65
N LEU A 30 3.60 -1.07 4.89
CA LEU A 30 3.13 0.30 5.12
C LEU A 30 1.63 0.23 5.40
N ASN A 31 1.27 0.51 6.65
CA ASN A 31 -0.14 0.52 7.04
C ASN A 31 -0.60 1.97 7.09
N GLY A 32 -1.47 2.34 6.19
CA GLY A 32 -1.92 3.73 6.11
C GLY A 32 -3.23 3.86 5.39
N THR A 33 -3.74 5.08 5.36
CA THR A 33 -4.99 5.39 4.68
C THR A 33 -4.70 5.80 3.24
N LEU A 34 -5.32 5.10 2.30
CA LEU A 34 -5.16 5.41 0.89
C LEU A 34 -6.00 6.64 0.55
N THR A 35 -5.35 7.70 0.08
CA THR A 35 -6.07 8.93 -0.26
C THR A 35 -6.05 9.22 -1.75
N GLN A 36 -5.03 8.79 -2.47
CA GLN A 36 -4.94 8.99 -3.91
C GLN A 36 -4.19 7.83 -4.53
N TYR A 37 -4.47 7.56 -5.79
CA TYR A 37 -3.73 6.57 -6.55
C TYR A 37 -3.83 6.90 -8.02
N ASP A 38 -2.98 6.27 -8.82
CA ASP A 38 -3.04 6.42 -10.26
C ASP A 38 -3.04 5.04 -10.93
N GLU A 39 -3.05 5.06 -12.26
CA GLU A 39 -3.14 3.83 -13.03
C GLU A 39 -1.88 2.97 -12.94
N TYR A 40 -0.79 3.52 -12.43
CA TYR A 40 0.46 2.77 -12.26
C TYR A 40 0.60 2.26 -10.84
N MET A 41 -0.45 2.39 -10.04
CA MET A 41 -0.46 2.01 -8.63
C MET A 41 0.47 2.85 -7.76
N ASN A 42 0.86 4.03 -8.24
CA ASN A 42 1.47 4.99 -7.33
C ASN A 42 0.39 5.43 -6.37
N MET A 43 0.72 5.52 -5.10
CA MET A 43 -0.28 5.79 -4.07
C MET A 43 0.18 6.86 -3.12
N LEU A 44 -0.77 7.64 -2.64
CA LEU A 44 -0.54 8.57 -1.55
C LEU A 44 -1.22 8.00 -0.31
N LEU A 45 -0.44 7.78 0.73
CA LEU A 45 -0.95 7.25 1.99
C LEU A 45 -0.80 8.30 3.07
N GLU A 46 -1.75 8.30 4.01
CA GLU A 46 -1.70 9.19 5.16
C GLU A 46 -1.67 8.38 6.44
N ASP A 47 -1.07 8.95 7.47
CA ASP A 47 -0.96 8.34 8.80
C ASP A 47 -0.39 6.94 8.70
N VAL A 48 0.83 6.85 8.18
CA VAL A 48 1.45 5.59 7.82
C VAL A 48 2.32 5.08 8.95
N ASP A 49 2.14 3.79 9.28
CA ASP A 49 3.04 3.07 10.16
C ASP A 49 3.83 2.10 9.30
N GLU A 50 5.14 2.28 9.28
CA GLU A 50 6.04 1.41 8.54
C GLU A 50 6.63 0.37 9.49
N THR A 51 6.65 -0.89 9.05
CA THR A 51 7.33 -1.95 9.78
C THR A 51 8.26 -2.68 8.84
N MET A 52 9.31 -3.27 9.41
CA MET A 52 10.23 -4.12 8.67
C MET A 52 10.25 -5.45 9.40
N GLY A 53 9.71 -6.48 8.75
CA GLY A 53 9.47 -7.72 9.45
C GLY A 53 8.43 -7.47 10.55
N ASP A 54 8.78 -7.82 11.78
CA ASP A 54 7.88 -7.61 12.91
C ASP A 54 8.23 -6.36 13.70
N LYS A 55 9.17 -5.56 13.21
CA LYS A 55 9.67 -4.44 14.01
C LYS A 55 9.16 -3.13 13.47
N PRO A 56 8.72 -2.21 14.34
CA PRO A 56 8.37 -0.86 13.90
C PRO A 56 9.61 -0.18 13.32
N ALA A 57 9.43 0.56 12.25
CA ALA A 57 10.52 1.28 11.63
C ALA A 57 10.27 2.79 11.69
N ASN A 58 9.28 3.27 10.96
CA ASN A 58 9.05 4.71 10.86
C ASN A 58 7.56 5.02 10.84
N LYS A 59 7.25 6.29 11.06
CA LYS A 59 5.88 6.80 10.91
C LYS A 59 5.93 8.01 10.00
N TYR A 60 4.92 8.13 9.16
CA TYR A 60 4.83 9.26 8.23
C TYR A 60 3.42 9.82 8.27
N LYS A 61 3.31 11.13 8.21
CA LYS A 61 2.00 11.74 8.03
C LYS A 61 1.50 11.55 6.62
N ILE A 62 2.39 11.68 5.65
CA ILE A 62 2.08 11.52 4.24
C ILE A 62 3.24 10.78 3.60
N LEU A 63 2.94 9.79 2.78
CA LEU A 63 3.97 9.03 2.11
C LEU A 63 3.50 8.70 0.70
N VAL A 64 4.38 8.96 -0.28
CA VAL A 64 4.12 8.58 -1.66
C VAL A 64 4.79 7.24 -1.90
N VAL A 65 4.02 6.28 -2.39
CA VAL A 65 4.52 4.94 -2.68
C VAL A 65 4.52 4.74 -4.18
N LYS A 66 5.68 4.38 -4.71
CA LYS A 66 5.81 4.11 -6.14
C LYS A 66 5.29 2.72 -6.47
N GLY A 67 4.43 2.64 -7.47
CA GLY A 67 3.80 1.36 -7.82
C GLY A 67 4.78 0.25 -8.13
N GLY A 68 5.92 0.59 -8.74
CA GLY A 68 6.92 -0.42 -9.07
C GLY A 68 7.53 -1.12 -7.86
N ASN A 69 7.41 -0.54 -6.68
CA ASN A 69 7.93 -1.13 -5.45
C ASN A 69 6.89 -1.95 -4.70
N VAL A 70 5.66 -1.96 -5.17
CA VAL A 70 4.57 -2.64 -4.47
C VAL A 70 4.55 -4.10 -4.86
N GLN A 71 4.58 -4.97 -3.86
CA GLN A 71 4.45 -6.40 -4.07
C GLN A 71 3.01 -6.85 -3.95
N ALA A 72 2.30 -6.33 -2.96
CA ALA A 72 0.92 -6.72 -2.71
C ALA A 72 0.24 -5.67 -1.85
N ILE A 73 -1.08 -5.70 -1.85
CA ILE A 73 -1.89 -4.84 -1.00
C ILE A 73 -2.87 -5.73 -0.25
N SER A 74 -3.01 -5.51 1.04
CA SER A 74 -4.00 -6.23 1.84
C SER A 74 -4.77 -5.25 2.70
N ILE A 75 -5.88 -5.74 3.22
CA ILE A 75 -6.76 -4.93 4.06
C ILE A 75 -7.04 -5.65 5.36
#